data_6927a76eeee0a7dbf3424ccde5e572c9
#
_entry.id   6927a76eeee0a7dbf3424ccde5e572c9
#
_cell.length_a   1.000
_cell.length_b   1.000
_cell.length_c   1.000
_cell.angle_alpha   90.00
_cell.angle_beta   90.00
_cell.angle_gamma   90.00
#
_symmetry.space_group_name_H-M   'P 1'
#
loop_
_entity.id
_entity.type
_entity.pdbx_description
1 polymer ?
#
loop_
_entity_poly.entity_id
_entity_poly.type
_entity_poly.pdbx_seq_one_letter_code
_entity_poly.pdbx_strand_id
1 'polypeptide(L)'
;MLRVVPEGLAAASAAVEALTARLTAAHAGAAPLITAVVPPAADPVSVATAAGFSVQDDIHATVAAGGVEELGRSGAALGESGIGYAAGDAVAACAYGISGGLA
;
A
#
# COMPACT_ATOMS: atom_id res chain seq x y z
N MET A 1 -17.25 25.17 -4.50
CA MET A 1 -18.05 23.93 -4.43
C MET A 1 -17.11 22.72 -4.48
N LEU A 2 -17.27 21.79 -3.57
CA LEU A 2 -16.49 20.56 -3.56
C LEU A 2 -17.09 19.57 -4.59
N ARG A 3 -16.24 19.02 -5.43
CA ARG A 3 -16.64 18.02 -6.40
C ARG A 3 -15.74 16.78 -6.28
N VAL A 4 -16.35 15.62 -6.15
CA VAL A 4 -15.67 14.32 -6.13
C VAL A 4 -16.04 13.55 -7.39
N VAL A 5 -15.05 12.91 -7.98
CA VAL A 5 -15.22 12.02 -9.14
C VAL A 5 -14.96 10.59 -8.67
N PRO A 6 -16.01 9.79 -8.38
CA PRO A 6 -15.84 8.43 -7.84
C PRO A 6 -14.98 7.52 -8.72
N GLU A 7 -15.08 7.66 -10.03
CA GLU A 7 -14.24 6.90 -10.99
C GLU A 7 -12.75 7.25 -10.87
N GLY A 8 -12.45 8.51 -10.52
CA GLY A 8 -11.08 8.95 -10.24
C GLY A 8 -10.50 8.29 -8.99
N LEU A 9 -11.32 8.14 -7.95
CA LEU A 9 -10.93 7.43 -6.72
C LEU A 9 -10.74 5.93 -6.98
N ALA A 10 -11.59 5.31 -7.78
CA ALA A 10 -11.42 3.91 -8.19
C ALA A 10 -10.12 3.71 -8.98
N ALA A 11 -9.81 4.61 -9.90
CA ALA A 11 -8.56 4.56 -10.66
C ALA A 11 -7.33 4.76 -9.77
N ALA A 12 -7.40 5.67 -8.80
CA ALA A 12 -6.34 5.88 -7.81
C ALA A 12 -6.14 4.65 -6.92
N SER A 13 -7.24 4.01 -6.48
CA SER A 13 -7.19 2.75 -5.74
C SER A 13 -6.46 1.66 -6.53
N ALA A 14 -6.81 1.47 -7.79
CA ALA A 14 -6.17 0.49 -8.66
C ALA A 14 -4.68 0.80 -8.87
N ALA A 15 -4.31 2.08 -8.99
CA ALA A 15 -2.91 2.49 -9.12
C ALA A 15 -2.10 2.20 -7.85
N VAL A 16 -2.66 2.42 -6.67
CA VAL A 16 -2.02 2.09 -5.39
C VAL A 16 -1.90 0.58 -5.21
N GLU A 17 -2.89 -0.20 -5.59
CA GLU A 17 -2.81 -1.67 -5.59
C GLU A 17 -1.70 -2.18 -6.49
N ALA A 18 -1.55 -1.62 -7.69
CA ALA A 18 -0.47 -1.96 -8.60
C ALA A 18 0.91 -1.61 -8.03
N LEU A 19 1.06 -0.45 -7.39
CA LEU A 19 2.28 -0.05 -6.69
C LEU A 19 2.59 -0.99 -5.52
N THR A 20 1.59 -1.39 -4.76
CA THR A 20 1.73 -2.33 -3.64
C THR A 20 2.26 -3.68 -4.14
N ALA A 21 1.73 -4.21 -5.23
CA ALA A 21 2.19 -5.45 -5.84
C ALA A 21 3.64 -5.33 -6.35
N ARG A 22 3.99 -4.22 -7.00
CA ARG A 22 5.36 -3.98 -7.48
C ARG A 22 6.35 -3.84 -6.34
N LEU A 23 5.98 -3.16 -5.27
CA LEU A 23 6.82 -3.01 -4.09
C LEU A 23 7.04 -4.35 -3.38
N THR A 24 5.99 -5.16 -3.24
CA THR A 24 6.07 -6.53 -2.71
C THR A 24 7.06 -7.38 -3.52
N ALA A 25 6.96 -7.34 -4.84
CA ALA A 25 7.86 -8.07 -5.73
C ALA A 25 9.31 -7.58 -5.63
N ALA A 26 9.52 -6.27 -5.53
CA ALA A 26 10.85 -5.69 -5.35
C ALA A 26 11.51 -6.13 -4.04
N HIS A 27 10.77 -6.11 -2.94
CA HIS A 27 11.26 -6.60 -1.65
C HIS A 27 11.55 -8.10 -1.67
N ALA A 28 10.67 -8.91 -2.27
CA ALA A 28 10.88 -10.34 -2.41
C ALA A 28 12.15 -10.67 -3.23
N GLY A 29 12.40 -9.89 -4.28
CA GLY A 29 13.60 -10.04 -5.10
C GLY A 29 14.89 -9.61 -4.39
N ALA A 30 14.82 -8.61 -3.53
CA ALA A 30 15.97 -8.11 -2.79
C ALA A 30 16.31 -8.95 -1.54
N ALA A 31 15.32 -9.56 -0.91
CA ALA A 31 15.49 -10.26 0.37
C ALA A 31 16.63 -11.27 0.41
N PRO A 32 16.83 -12.19 -0.55
CA PRO A 32 17.93 -13.12 -0.52
C PRO A 32 19.31 -12.46 -0.59
N LEU A 33 19.39 -11.28 -1.19
CA LEU A 33 20.65 -10.55 -1.38
C LEU A 33 21.06 -9.76 -0.15
N ILE A 34 20.11 -9.28 0.62
CA ILE A 34 20.37 -8.44 1.80
C ILE A 34 20.40 -9.22 3.11
N THR A 35 19.70 -10.34 3.21
CA THR A 35 19.64 -11.14 4.45
C THR A 35 20.77 -12.16 4.61
N ALA A 36 21.49 -12.46 3.53
CA ALA A 36 22.62 -13.39 3.54
C ALA A 36 23.94 -12.67 3.27
N VAL A 37 24.38 -11.85 4.20
CA VAL A 37 25.65 -11.10 4.06
C VAL A 37 26.84 -12.04 4.24
N VAL A 38 27.66 -12.14 3.18
CA VAL A 38 28.86 -12.97 3.19
C VAL A 38 30.01 -12.18 3.81
N PRO A 39 30.69 -12.71 4.86
CA PRO A 39 31.84 -12.03 5.44
C PRO A 39 33.01 -11.96 4.43
N PRO A 40 33.73 -10.84 4.36
CA PRO A 40 34.84 -10.68 3.43
C PRO A 40 36.08 -11.49 3.81
N ALA A 41 36.15 -11.97 5.06
CA ALA A 41 37.22 -12.81 5.58
C ALA A 41 36.70 -13.73 6.67
N ALA A 42 37.48 -14.76 7.00
CA ALA A 42 37.10 -15.76 8.00
C ALA A 42 37.44 -15.36 9.46
N ASP A 43 37.95 -14.15 9.67
CA ASP A 43 38.27 -13.69 11.03
C ASP A 43 37.01 -13.39 11.86
N PRO A 44 37.09 -13.46 13.21
CA PRO A 44 35.92 -13.30 14.08
C PRO A 44 35.21 -11.95 13.92
N VAL A 45 35.91 -10.89 13.62
CA VAL A 45 35.33 -9.54 13.46
C VAL A 45 34.51 -9.47 12.18
N SER A 46 35.04 -9.97 11.06
CA SER A 46 34.33 -10.02 9.77
C SER A 46 33.06 -10.88 9.87
N VAL A 47 33.15 -12.04 10.51
CA VAL A 47 32.00 -12.94 10.71
C VAL A 47 30.94 -12.30 11.60
N ALA A 48 31.32 -11.70 12.70
CA ALA A 48 30.39 -11.00 13.61
C ALA A 48 29.70 -9.80 12.94
N THR A 49 30.45 -9.05 12.16
CA THR A 49 29.94 -7.89 11.41
C THR A 49 28.91 -8.34 10.37
N ALA A 50 29.20 -9.36 9.59
CA ALA A 50 28.30 -9.91 8.58
C ALA A 50 27.00 -10.44 9.23
N ALA A 51 27.11 -11.14 10.36
CA ALA A 51 25.96 -11.61 11.13
C ALA A 51 25.09 -10.44 11.62
N GLY A 52 25.72 -9.38 12.12
CA GLY A 52 25.03 -8.17 12.56
C GLY A 52 24.26 -7.49 11.42
N PHE A 53 24.84 -7.36 10.24
CA PHE A 53 24.15 -6.83 9.07
C PHE A 53 22.97 -7.72 8.65
N SER A 54 23.13 -9.04 8.64
CA SER A 54 22.03 -9.96 8.31
C SER A 54 20.84 -9.80 9.27
N VAL A 55 21.11 -9.64 10.57
CA VAL A 55 20.03 -9.38 11.55
C VAL A 55 19.32 -8.05 11.28
N GLN A 56 20.05 -6.98 10.95
CA GLN A 56 19.45 -5.69 10.60
C GLN A 56 18.61 -5.78 9.34
N ASP A 57 19.05 -6.55 8.37
CA ASP A 57 18.31 -6.76 7.13
C ASP A 57 17.02 -7.54 7.36
N ASP A 58 17.01 -8.51 8.25
CA ASP A 58 15.80 -9.22 8.67
C ASP A 58 14.80 -8.28 9.36
N ILE A 59 15.29 -7.39 10.23
CA ILE A 59 14.47 -6.36 10.88
C ILE A 59 13.88 -5.42 9.82
N HIS A 60 14.71 -4.96 8.89
CA HIS A 60 14.27 -4.11 7.77
C HIS A 60 13.18 -4.79 6.95
N ALA A 61 13.35 -6.06 6.59
CA ALA A 61 12.39 -6.82 5.82
C ALA A 61 11.02 -6.90 6.53
N THR A 62 11.02 -7.10 7.84
CA THR A 62 9.81 -7.13 8.67
C THR A 62 9.09 -5.79 8.67
N VAL A 63 9.83 -4.69 8.86
CA VAL A 63 9.26 -3.32 8.85
C VAL A 63 8.75 -2.96 7.47
N ALA A 64 9.50 -3.31 6.42
CA ALA A 64 9.09 -3.08 5.04
C ALA A 64 7.79 -3.82 4.68
N ALA A 65 7.64 -5.07 5.14
CA ALA A 65 6.40 -5.84 4.96
C ALA A 65 5.20 -5.12 5.62
N GLY A 66 5.38 -4.57 6.82
CA GLY A 66 4.36 -3.76 7.49
C GLY A 66 3.99 -2.51 6.69
N GLY A 67 4.99 -1.85 6.09
CA GLY A 67 4.76 -0.69 5.21
C GLY A 67 3.98 -1.03 3.95
N VAL A 68 4.25 -2.17 3.34
CA VAL A 68 3.51 -2.68 2.18
C VAL A 68 2.05 -2.95 2.55
N GLU A 69 1.78 -3.54 3.71
CA GLU A 69 0.42 -3.76 4.20
C GLU A 69 -0.34 -2.44 4.38
N GLU A 70 0.29 -1.42 4.96
CA GLU A 70 -0.32 -0.09 5.11
C GLU A 70 -0.62 0.57 3.76
N LEU A 71 0.29 0.44 2.79
CA LEU A 71 0.04 0.93 1.43
C LEU A 71 -1.18 0.24 0.81
N GLY A 72 -1.30 -1.08 0.98
CA GLY A 72 -2.45 -1.85 0.52
C GLY A 72 -3.76 -1.40 1.17
N ARG A 73 -3.76 -1.14 2.48
CA ARG A 73 -4.93 -0.59 3.19
C ARG A 73 -5.31 0.80 2.67
N SER A 74 -4.33 1.63 2.36
CA SER A 74 -4.58 2.96 1.77
C SER A 74 -5.27 2.85 0.42
N GLY A 75 -4.84 1.91 -0.43
CA GLY A 75 -5.49 1.63 -1.71
C GLY A 75 -6.93 1.17 -1.54
N ALA A 76 -7.18 0.24 -0.63
CA ALA A 76 -8.53 -0.25 -0.30
C ALA A 76 -9.42 0.89 0.21
N ALA A 77 -8.92 1.75 1.09
CA ALA A 77 -9.65 2.89 1.62
C ALA A 77 -10.05 3.90 0.53
N LEU A 78 -9.19 4.12 -0.46
CA LEU A 78 -9.54 4.93 -1.63
C LEU A 78 -10.72 4.35 -2.41
N GLY A 79 -10.73 3.03 -2.63
CA GLY A 79 -11.82 2.33 -3.29
C GLY A 79 -13.12 2.43 -2.52
N GLU A 80 -13.09 2.22 -1.21
CA GLU A 80 -14.24 2.36 -0.31
C GLU A 80 -14.77 3.79 -0.30
N SER A 81 -13.89 4.78 -0.32
CA SER A 81 -14.28 6.20 -0.39
C SER A 81 -15.04 6.50 -1.68
N GLY A 82 -14.55 5.97 -2.82
CA GLY A 82 -15.23 6.11 -4.12
C GLY A 82 -16.63 5.52 -4.11
N ILE A 83 -16.79 4.33 -3.55
CA ILE A 83 -18.10 3.66 -3.39
C ILE A 83 -19.00 4.48 -2.47
N GLY A 84 -18.48 4.99 -1.35
CA GLY A 84 -19.22 5.82 -0.41
C GLY A 84 -19.74 7.11 -1.04
N TYR A 85 -18.93 7.80 -1.80
CA TYR A 85 -19.36 9.02 -2.51
C TYR A 85 -20.41 8.72 -3.57
N ALA A 86 -20.23 7.66 -4.36
CA ALA A 86 -21.20 7.26 -5.37
C ALA A 86 -22.55 6.89 -4.75
N ALA A 87 -22.55 6.16 -3.63
CA ALA A 87 -23.77 5.79 -2.92
C ALA A 87 -24.45 7.02 -2.31
N GLY A 88 -23.69 7.93 -1.71
CA GLY A 88 -24.23 9.19 -1.15
C GLY A 88 -24.86 10.09 -2.22
N ASP A 89 -24.21 10.20 -3.37
CA ASP A 89 -24.73 10.96 -4.51
C ASP A 89 -26.03 10.33 -5.05
N ALA A 90 -26.12 9.00 -5.12
CA ALA A 90 -27.32 8.32 -5.55
C ALA A 90 -28.50 8.55 -4.58
N VAL A 91 -28.25 8.49 -3.27
CA VAL A 91 -29.25 8.81 -2.26
C VAL A 91 -29.72 10.27 -2.36
N ALA A 92 -28.78 11.18 -2.51
CA ALA A 92 -29.10 12.61 -2.68
C ALA A 92 -29.92 12.86 -3.96
N ALA A 93 -29.55 12.23 -5.06
CA ALA A 93 -30.27 12.34 -6.33
C ALA A 93 -31.73 11.87 -6.19
N CYS A 94 -31.97 10.76 -5.48
CA CYS A 94 -33.31 10.29 -5.19
C CYS A 94 -34.11 11.29 -4.33
N ALA A 95 -33.48 11.83 -3.28
CA ALA A 95 -34.13 12.80 -2.41
C ALA A 95 -34.51 14.09 -3.16
N TYR A 96 -33.61 14.63 -3.98
CA TYR A 96 -33.89 15.79 -4.82
C TYR A 96 -34.88 15.49 -5.92
N GLY A 97 -34.87 14.31 -6.51
CA GLY A 97 -35.86 13.87 -7.50
C GLY A 97 -37.27 13.83 -6.92
N ILE A 98 -37.45 13.26 -5.72
CA ILE A 98 -38.72 13.26 -5.00
C ILE A 98 -39.17 14.69 -4.69
N SER A 99 -38.29 15.55 -4.19
CA SER A 99 -38.58 16.94 -3.87
C SER A 99 -38.99 17.70 -5.14
N GLY A 100 -38.30 17.54 -6.26
CA GLY A 100 -38.65 18.14 -7.54
C GLY A 100 -39.99 17.65 -8.11
N GLY A 101 -40.33 16.38 -7.85
CA GLY A 101 -41.63 15.82 -8.24
C GLY A 101 -42.83 16.33 -7.45
N LEU A 102 -42.59 16.90 -6.25
CA LEU A 102 -43.61 17.51 -5.41
C LEU A 102 -43.84 19.02 -5.71
N ALA A 103 -42.93 19.61 -6.44
CA ALA A 103 -43.01 21.01 -6.85
C ALA A 103 -43.80 21.15 -8.15
#